data_3372cfd167e73563ea690692710a422a
#
_entry.id   3372cfd167e73563ea690692710a422a
#
_cell.length_a   1.000
_cell.length_b   1.000
_cell.length_c   1.000
_cell.angle_alpha   90.00
_cell.angle_beta   90.00
_cell.angle_gamma   90.00
#
_symmetry.space_group_name_H-M   'P 1'
#
loop_
_entity.id
_entity.type
_entity.pdbx_description
1 polymer ?
#
loop_
_entity_poly.entity_id
_entity_poly.type
_entity_poly.pdbx_seq_one_letter_code
_entity_poly.pdbx_strand_id
1 'polypeptide(L)'
;VDGYCATATFTDNIVVGYPLDQTGDPPMSDPERVWAVLLRVLGSAAGYQLELAKEGLFVRGGIAIGPLWIDDLFVFGEGLNHAYDLESTKARYPRIVLSNEIVKLARWLKDYLTGTSLEWLENYLVKGWDGAVFINYLFDESTRLEKESDFLEVHRAAIGAGLLDNRDSSAVYEKYLWLRTYHNYFCKRYGMKEFVLDSPGELYEFFELD
;
A
#
# COMPACT_ATOMS: atom_id res chain seq x y z
N VAL A 1 -17.40 -6.19 -19.06
CA VAL A 1 -16.29 -5.89 -18.12
C VAL A 1 -15.84 -4.50 -18.50
N ASP A 2 -16.13 -3.53 -17.64
CA ASP A 2 -15.63 -2.16 -17.82
C ASP A 2 -14.10 -2.22 -17.82
N GLY A 3 -13.47 -1.82 -18.95
CA GLY A 3 -12.08 -2.10 -19.30
C GLY A 3 -10.97 -1.49 -18.43
N TYR A 4 -11.21 -1.34 -17.11
CA TYR A 4 -10.28 -0.70 -16.19
C TYR A 4 -9.50 -1.64 -15.27
N CYS A 5 -10.10 -2.75 -14.85
CA CYS A 5 -9.44 -3.81 -14.10
C CYS A 5 -10.22 -5.12 -14.18
N ALA A 6 -9.53 -6.23 -13.96
CA ALA A 6 -10.13 -7.55 -13.73
C ALA A 6 -9.87 -7.99 -12.30
N THR A 7 -10.84 -8.65 -11.67
CA THR A 7 -10.72 -9.12 -10.28
C THR A 7 -11.05 -10.59 -10.18
N ALA A 8 -10.33 -11.30 -9.32
CA ALA A 8 -10.66 -12.65 -8.91
C ALA A 8 -10.45 -12.82 -7.40
N THR A 9 -11.28 -13.65 -6.80
CA THR A 9 -11.18 -13.96 -5.36
C THR A 9 -11.08 -15.48 -5.18
N PHE A 10 -10.12 -15.91 -4.39
CA PHE A 10 -10.00 -17.32 -4.02
C PHE A 10 -9.46 -17.43 -2.59
N THR A 11 -10.11 -18.26 -1.78
CA THR A 11 -9.84 -18.36 -0.34
C THR A 11 -9.91 -16.98 0.35
N ASP A 12 -8.83 -16.54 0.94
CA ASP A 12 -8.62 -15.23 1.60
C ASP A 12 -7.84 -14.22 0.73
N ASN A 13 -7.63 -14.55 -0.56
CA ASN A 13 -6.87 -13.72 -1.48
C ASN A 13 -7.78 -12.99 -2.47
N ILE A 14 -7.45 -11.74 -2.75
CA ILE A 14 -8.05 -10.92 -3.79
C ILE A 14 -6.96 -10.55 -4.78
N VAL A 15 -7.15 -10.89 -6.05
CA VAL A 15 -6.28 -10.52 -7.15
C VAL A 15 -6.95 -9.46 -8.00
N VAL A 16 -6.25 -8.37 -8.26
CA VAL A 16 -6.71 -7.29 -9.12
C VAL A 16 -5.68 -7.06 -10.23
N GLY A 17 -6.08 -7.23 -11.47
CA GLY A 17 -5.25 -6.99 -12.64
C GLY A 17 -5.64 -5.68 -13.33
N TYR A 18 -4.68 -4.79 -13.50
CA TYR A 18 -4.84 -3.54 -14.26
C TYR A 18 -4.10 -3.66 -15.59
N PRO A 19 -4.79 -3.57 -16.72
CA PRO A 19 -4.12 -3.60 -18.02
C PRO A 19 -3.23 -2.36 -18.19
N LEU A 20 -1.98 -2.59 -18.57
CA LEU A 20 -1.02 -1.51 -18.83
C LEU A 20 -1.21 -0.94 -20.23
N ASP A 21 -1.74 -1.74 -21.15
CA ASP A 21 -1.97 -1.37 -22.52
C ASP A 21 -3.35 -1.84 -23.03
N GLN A 22 -4.06 -0.94 -23.67
CA GLN A 22 -5.28 -1.26 -24.43
C GLN A 22 -5.11 -1.06 -25.94
N THR A 23 -3.96 -0.56 -26.40
CA THR A 23 -3.73 -0.11 -27.77
C THR A 23 -2.54 -0.73 -28.49
N GLY A 24 -1.77 -1.62 -27.84
CA GLY A 24 -0.61 -2.29 -28.44
C GLY A 24 0.70 -1.48 -28.48
N ASP A 25 0.69 -0.22 -28.04
CA ASP A 25 1.92 0.56 -27.87
C ASP A 25 2.59 0.29 -26.50
N PRO A 26 3.91 0.21 -26.41
CA PRO A 26 4.58 -0.03 -25.13
C PRO A 26 4.26 1.11 -24.15
N PRO A 27 3.57 0.83 -23.03
CA PRO A 27 3.05 1.84 -22.11
C PRO A 27 4.13 2.64 -21.37
N MET A 28 5.38 2.22 -21.47
CA MET A 28 6.53 2.75 -20.74
C MET A 28 7.16 4.00 -21.37
N SER A 29 6.67 4.48 -22.51
CA SER A 29 7.21 5.65 -23.20
C SER A 29 6.47 6.95 -22.91
N ASP A 30 5.25 6.88 -22.38
CA ASP A 30 4.42 8.05 -22.08
C ASP A 30 4.24 8.22 -20.56
N PRO A 31 4.91 9.21 -19.95
CA PRO A 31 4.85 9.43 -18.50
C PRO A 31 3.43 9.71 -17.98
N GLU A 32 2.59 10.41 -18.74
CA GLU A 32 1.23 10.76 -18.31
C GLU A 32 0.35 9.50 -18.21
N ARG A 33 0.46 8.60 -19.19
CA ARG A 33 -0.27 7.33 -19.15
C ARG A 33 0.21 6.42 -18.03
N VAL A 34 1.51 6.29 -17.90
CA VAL A 34 2.12 5.47 -16.82
C VAL A 34 1.69 6.01 -15.46
N TRP A 35 1.72 7.33 -15.29
CA TRP A 35 1.24 7.96 -14.07
C TRP A 35 -0.23 7.68 -13.81
N ALA A 36 -1.10 7.82 -14.80
CA ALA A 36 -2.53 7.57 -14.65
C ALA A 36 -2.83 6.12 -14.21
N VAL A 37 -2.12 5.13 -14.76
CA VAL A 37 -2.25 3.72 -14.34
C VAL A 37 -1.71 3.52 -12.93
N LEU A 38 -0.51 4.04 -12.63
CA LEU A 38 0.12 3.88 -11.33
C LEU A 38 -0.71 4.54 -10.22
N LEU A 39 -1.21 5.76 -10.46
CA LEU A 39 -2.09 6.46 -9.52
C LEU A 39 -3.35 5.64 -9.23
N ARG A 40 -3.97 5.06 -10.26
CA ARG A 40 -5.15 4.20 -10.09
C ARG A 40 -4.83 2.96 -9.26
N VAL A 41 -3.73 2.28 -9.55
CA VAL A 41 -3.30 1.08 -8.81
C VAL A 41 -3.02 1.42 -7.35
N LEU A 42 -2.20 2.45 -7.11
CA LEU A 42 -1.83 2.86 -5.75
C LEU A 42 -3.04 3.37 -4.96
N GLY A 43 -3.86 4.23 -5.57
CA GLY A 43 -5.06 4.78 -4.93
C GLY A 43 -6.09 3.71 -4.60
N SER A 44 -6.36 2.77 -5.55
CA SER A 44 -7.28 1.66 -5.28
C SER A 44 -6.79 0.75 -4.16
N ALA A 45 -5.51 0.43 -4.14
CA ALA A 45 -4.93 -0.41 -3.10
C ALA A 45 -4.87 0.30 -1.74
N ALA A 46 -4.56 1.60 -1.72
CA ALA A 46 -4.58 2.42 -0.51
C ALA A 46 -5.99 2.53 0.06
N GLY A 47 -6.98 2.88 -0.78
CA GLY A 47 -8.38 2.95 -0.37
C GLY A 47 -8.91 1.62 0.16
N TYR A 48 -8.57 0.51 -0.50
CA TYR A 48 -8.93 -0.83 0.00
C TYR A 48 -8.32 -1.14 1.38
N GLN A 49 -7.03 -0.86 1.59
CA GLN A 49 -6.40 -1.03 2.90
C GLN A 49 -7.03 -0.13 3.96
N LEU A 50 -7.36 1.12 3.59
CA LEU A 50 -7.95 2.10 4.48
C LEU A 50 -9.34 1.63 4.95
N GLU A 51 -10.21 1.20 4.04
CA GLU A 51 -11.56 0.73 4.38
C GLU A 51 -11.51 -0.51 5.29
N LEU A 52 -10.62 -1.46 5.01
CA LEU A 52 -10.44 -2.62 5.89
C LEU A 52 -9.87 -2.23 7.26
N ALA A 53 -8.93 -1.27 7.29
CA ALA A 53 -8.35 -0.81 8.55
C ALA A 53 -9.37 -0.09 9.45
N LYS A 54 -10.41 0.55 8.88
CA LYS A 54 -11.55 1.10 9.64
C LYS A 54 -12.33 0.00 10.40
N GLU A 55 -12.37 -1.19 9.82
CA GLU A 55 -12.99 -2.37 10.44
C GLU A 55 -12.02 -3.18 11.33
N GLY A 56 -10.81 -2.66 11.56
CA GLY A 56 -9.77 -3.35 12.34
C GLY A 56 -9.08 -4.50 11.59
N LEU A 57 -9.32 -4.63 10.29
CA LEU A 57 -8.73 -5.66 9.43
C LEU A 57 -7.49 -5.12 8.72
N PHE A 58 -6.33 -5.66 9.08
CA PHE A 58 -5.06 -5.24 8.53
C PHE A 58 -4.54 -6.26 7.53
N VAL A 59 -4.50 -5.86 6.26
CA VAL A 59 -4.11 -6.73 5.14
C VAL A 59 -2.69 -6.50 4.69
N ARG A 60 -2.13 -7.52 4.04
CA ARG A 60 -0.83 -7.48 3.37
C ARG A 60 -0.98 -7.88 1.90
N GLY A 61 0.00 -7.52 1.07
CA GLY A 61 -0.07 -7.84 -0.36
C GLY A 61 1.22 -7.48 -1.10
N GLY A 62 1.23 -7.80 -2.39
CA GLY A 62 2.28 -7.45 -3.32
C GLY A 62 1.71 -6.83 -4.60
N ILE A 63 2.39 -5.82 -5.15
CA ILE A 63 2.08 -5.26 -6.47
C ILE A 63 3.27 -5.51 -7.38
N ALA A 64 3.00 -6.16 -8.52
CA ALA A 64 4.00 -6.50 -9.51
C ALA A 64 3.53 -6.19 -10.94
N ILE A 65 4.46 -6.07 -11.86
CA ILE A 65 4.19 -5.98 -13.30
C ILE A 65 4.54 -7.33 -13.92
N GLY A 66 3.67 -7.84 -14.78
CA GLY A 66 3.91 -9.06 -15.52
C GLY A 66 2.67 -9.58 -16.25
N PRO A 67 2.83 -10.55 -17.14
CA PRO A 67 1.72 -11.22 -17.79
C PRO A 67 0.76 -11.79 -16.76
N LEU A 68 -0.54 -11.52 -16.96
CA LEU A 68 -1.60 -11.98 -16.07
C LEU A 68 -2.85 -12.29 -16.89
N TRP A 69 -3.39 -13.48 -16.67
CA TRP A 69 -4.69 -13.89 -17.19
C TRP A 69 -5.67 -14.00 -16.04
N ILE A 70 -6.83 -13.35 -16.19
CA ILE A 70 -7.94 -13.43 -15.24
C ILE A 70 -9.23 -13.65 -16.03
N ASP A 71 -9.94 -14.73 -15.73
CA ASP A 71 -11.30 -14.97 -16.15
C ASP A 71 -12.13 -15.55 -14.99
N ASP A 72 -13.38 -15.94 -15.27
CA ASP A 72 -14.31 -16.44 -14.24
C ASP A 72 -13.86 -17.77 -13.60
N LEU A 73 -12.94 -18.50 -14.23
CA LEU A 73 -12.52 -19.83 -13.81
C LEU A 73 -11.05 -19.88 -13.39
N PHE A 74 -10.20 -19.05 -13.99
CA PHE A 74 -8.75 -19.14 -13.80
C PHE A 74 -8.09 -17.80 -13.59
N VAL A 75 -7.10 -17.80 -12.71
CA VAL A 75 -6.14 -16.71 -12.54
C VAL A 75 -4.74 -17.30 -12.61
N PHE A 76 -3.95 -16.88 -13.57
CA PHE A 76 -2.57 -17.35 -13.71
C PHE A 76 -1.69 -16.34 -14.44
N GLY A 77 -0.39 -16.43 -14.24
CA GLY A 77 0.63 -15.66 -14.93
C GLY A 77 1.81 -15.29 -14.05
N GLU A 78 2.88 -14.82 -14.68
CA GLU A 78 4.10 -14.42 -13.96
C GLU A 78 3.84 -13.25 -13.01
N GLY A 79 2.96 -12.31 -13.42
CA GLY A 79 2.56 -11.18 -12.57
C GLY A 79 1.93 -11.63 -11.25
N LEU A 80 1.06 -12.67 -11.29
CA LEU A 80 0.48 -13.26 -10.08
C LEU A 80 1.54 -13.89 -9.19
N ASN A 81 2.41 -14.74 -9.77
CA ASN A 81 3.47 -15.41 -9.01
C ASN A 81 4.39 -14.38 -8.34
N HIS A 82 4.76 -13.34 -9.06
CA HIS A 82 5.62 -12.29 -8.54
C HIS A 82 4.95 -11.48 -7.42
N ALA A 83 3.67 -11.15 -7.55
CA ALA A 83 2.90 -10.48 -6.49
C ALA A 83 2.76 -11.37 -5.25
N TYR A 84 2.52 -12.66 -5.43
CA TYR A 84 2.47 -13.65 -4.36
C TYR A 84 3.83 -13.81 -3.64
N ASP A 85 4.93 -13.85 -4.38
CA ASP A 85 6.27 -13.92 -3.80
C ASP A 85 6.58 -12.69 -2.95
N LEU A 86 6.17 -11.50 -3.40
CA LEU A 86 6.29 -10.26 -2.61
C LEU A 86 5.46 -10.32 -1.33
N GLU A 87 4.21 -10.76 -1.43
CA GLU A 87 3.32 -10.90 -0.29
C GLU A 87 3.89 -11.87 0.73
N SER A 88 4.34 -13.05 0.30
CA SER A 88 4.79 -14.12 1.19
C SER A 88 6.19 -13.89 1.78
N THR A 89 7.10 -13.22 1.05
CA THR A 89 8.51 -13.07 1.46
C THR A 89 8.86 -11.69 1.99
N LYS A 90 8.20 -10.62 1.49
CA LYS A 90 8.52 -9.22 1.82
C LYS A 90 7.46 -8.53 2.66
N ALA A 91 6.18 -8.85 2.46
CA ALA A 91 5.09 -8.27 3.24
C ALA A 91 4.88 -9.00 4.57
N ARG A 92 5.93 -9.10 5.40
CA ARG A 92 5.83 -9.72 6.75
C ARG A 92 4.83 -8.99 7.66
N TYR A 93 4.66 -7.70 7.44
CA TYR A 93 3.80 -6.78 8.19
C TYR A 93 2.56 -6.41 7.36
N PRO A 94 1.52 -5.85 7.97
CA PRO A 94 0.32 -5.40 7.27
C PRO A 94 0.59 -4.22 6.33
N ARG A 95 1.19 -4.50 5.20
CA ARG A 95 1.54 -3.54 4.15
C ARG A 95 1.45 -4.19 2.76
N ILE A 96 1.14 -3.40 1.74
CA ILE A 96 1.22 -3.82 0.35
C ILE A 96 2.55 -3.32 -0.23
N VAL A 97 3.43 -4.28 -0.55
CA VAL A 97 4.79 -4.00 -1.07
C VAL A 97 4.82 -3.92 -2.59
N LEU A 98 5.69 -3.09 -3.12
CA LEU A 98 5.90 -2.91 -4.55
C LEU A 98 7.10 -3.71 -5.04
N SER A 99 7.00 -4.24 -6.26
CA SER A 99 8.15 -4.84 -6.94
C SER A 99 9.21 -3.80 -7.29
N ASN A 100 10.44 -4.26 -7.47
CA ASN A 100 11.55 -3.37 -7.86
C ASN A 100 11.29 -2.64 -9.18
N GLU A 101 10.55 -3.28 -10.10
CA GLU A 101 10.19 -2.70 -11.39
C GLU A 101 9.26 -1.51 -11.20
N ILE A 102 8.26 -1.63 -10.32
CA ILE A 102 7.34 -0.52 -10.00
C ILE A 102 8.07 0.59 -9.25
N VAL A 103 8.98 0.25 -8.35
CA VAL A 103 9.81 1.25 -7.66
C VAL A 103 10.70 2.03 -8.63
N LYS A 104 11.31 1.35 -9.61
CA LYS A 104 12.10 2.01 -10.67
C LYS A 104 11.22 2.92 -11.54
N LEU A 105 10.01 2.46 -11.85
CA LEU A 105 9.03 3.22 -12.62
C LEU A 105 8.58 4.48 -11.85
N ALA A 106 8.30 4.35 -10.56
CA ALA A 106 7.96 5.48 -9.70
C ALA A 106 9.08 6.52 -9.63
N ARG A 107 10.35 6.08 -9.50
CA ARG A 107 11.51 6.97 -9.53
C ARG A 107 11.69 7.67 -10.88
N TRP A 108 11.52 6.93 -11.98
CA TRP A 108 11.56 7.52 -13.31
C TRP A 108 10.48 8.59 -13.50
N LEU A 109 9.27 8.37 -13.01
CA LEU A 109 8.18 9.34 -13.08
C LEU A 109 8.49 10.65 -12.34
N LYS A 110 9.30 10.62 -11.28
CA LYS A 110 9.69 11.85 -10.56
C LYS A 110 10.38 12.89 -11.45
N ASP A 111 11.05 12.47 -12.53
CA ASP A 111 11.71 13.37 -13.49
C ASP A 111 10.71 14.09 -14.40
N TYR A 112 9.48 13.61 -14.49
CA TYR A 112 8.43 14.14 -15.39
C TYR A 112 7.26 14.78 -14.64
N LEU A 113 6.98 14.35 -13.43
CA LEU A 113 5.88 14.86 -12.64
C LEU A 113 6.27 16.18 -11.95
N THR A 114 5.29 17.07 -11.80
CA THR A 114 5.44 18.35 -11.11
C THR A 114 4.21 18.66 -10.26
N GLY A 115 4.35 19.59 -9.31
CA GLY A 115 3.24 20.06 -8.49
C GLY A 115 2.53 18.93 -7.75
N THR A 116 1.21 18.92 -7.77
CA THR A 116 0.38 17.98 -7.03
C THR A 116 0.64 16.52 -7.39
N SER A 117 0.91 16.20 -8.67
CA SER A 117 1.17 14.82 -9.08
C SER A 117 2.45 14.26 -8.49
N LEU A 118 3.50 15.07 -8.43
CA LEU A 118 4.75 14.68 -7.77
C LEU A 118 4.55 14.51 -6.26
N GLU A 119 3.88 15.48 -5.62
CA GLU A 119 3.55 15.43 -4.21
C GLU A 119 2.76 14.15 -3.86
N TRP A 120 1.81 13.77 -4.70
CA TRP A 120 1.04 12.55 -4.50
C TRP A 120 1.90 11.29 -4.59
N LEU A 121 2.73 11.17 -5.62
CA LEU A 121 3.62 10.03 -5.77
C LEU A 121 4.53 9.87 -4.53
N GLU A 122 5.12 10.97 -4.06
CA GLU A 122 6.02 10.98 -2.90
C GLU A 122 5.33 10.64 -1.58
N ASN A 123 4.06 10.96 -1.46
CA ASN A 123 3.29 10.68 -0.25
C ASN A 123 2.61 9.30 -0.26
N TYR A 124 2.32 8.73 -1.45
CA TYR A 124 1.78 7.37 -1.55
C TYR A 124 2.80 6.27 -1.25
N LEU A 125 4.09 6.57 -1.28
CA LEU A 125 5.14 5.57 -1.14
C LEU A 125 6.02 5.84 0.07
N VAL A 126 6.25 4.79 0.85
CA VAL A 126 7.13 4.79 2.01
C VAL A 126 8.12 3.64 1.89
N LYS A 127 9.38 3.92 2.21
CA LYS A 127 10.44 2.91 2.27
C LYS A 127 10.66 2.50 3.72
N GLY A 128 10.58 1.21 4.01
CA GLY A 128 10.89 0.65 5.33
C GLY A 128 12.39 0.48 5.56
N TRP A 129 12.79 0.30 6.81
CA TRP A 129 14.19 0.02 7.22
C TRP A 129 14.77 -1.24 6.54
N ASP A 130 13.90 -2.18 6.15
CA ASP A 130 14.25 -3.41 5.42
C ASP A 130 14.40 -3.20 3.91
N GLY A 131 14.31 -1.95 3.45
CA GLY A 131 14.42 -1.54 2.05
C GLY A 131 13.18 -1.80 1.21
N ALA A 132 12.13 -2.44 1.75
CA ALA A 132 10.88 -2.62 1.03
C ALA A 132 10.14 -1.29 0.87
N VAL A 133 9.67 -1.01 -0.35
CA VAL A 133 8.78 0.13 -0.63
C VAL A 133 7.35 -0.38 -0.61
N PHE A 134 6.48 0.34 0.08
CA PHE A 134 5.09 -0.05 0.27
C PHE A 134 4.14 1.14 0.20
N ILE A 135 2.85 0.86 0.08
CA ILE A 135 1.79 1.88 -0.01
C ILE A 135 1.57 2.53 1.34
N ASN A 136 1.58 3.87 1.36
CA ASN A 136 1.16 4.68 2.49
C ASN A 136 -0.36 4.87 2.48
N TYR A 137 -1.10 3.85 2.88
CA TYR A 137 -2.57 3.88 2.82
C TYR A 137 -3.22 4.93 3.75
N LEU A 138 -2.50 5.39 4.78
CA LEU A 138 -2.99 6.49 5.62
C LEU A 138 -2.99 7.83 4.88
N PHE A 139 -2.28 7.94 3.77
CA PHE A 139 -2.23 9.14 2.94
C PHE A 139 -3.34 9.18 1.88
N ASP A 140 -4.31 8.31 1.88
CA ASP A 140 -5.38 8.36 0.89
C ASP A 140 -6.05 9.76 0.86
N GLU A 141 -6.48 10.19 -0.33
CA GLU A 141 -7.00 11.53 -0.56
C GLU A 141 -8.22 11.86 0.32
N SER A 142 -9.02 10.85 0.65
CA SER A 142 -10.13 10.96 1.57
C SER A 142 -9.71 11.45 2.96
N THR A 143 -8.52 11.09 3.43
CA THR A 143 -7.99 11.58 4.71
C THR A 143 -7.48 13.02 4.65
N ARG A 144 -7.16 13.54 3.45
CA ARG A 144 -6.75 14.95 3.26
C ARG A 144 -7.94 15.92 3.20
N LEU A 145 -9.04 15.49 2.57
CA LEU A 145 -10.23 16.33 2.35
C LEU A 145 -11.20 16.29 3.53
N GLU A 146 -11.35 15.16 4.14
CA GLU A 146 -12.07 15.01 5.39
C GLU A 146 -11.08 15.28 6.52
N LYS A 147 -11.14 16.45 7.11
CA LYS A 147 -10.49 16.77 8.41
C LYS A 147 -11.06 15.91 9.55
N GLU A 148 -11.47 14.70 9.24
CA GLU A 148 -12.05 13.78 10.20
C GLU A 148 -10.93 13.00 10.86
N SER A 149 -10.49 13.56 11.98
CA SER A 149 -9.72 12.92 13.04
C SER A 149 -10.22 11.51 13.40
N ASP A 150 -11.47 11.19 13.13
CA ASP A 150 -12.15 9.96 13.51
C ASP A 150 -11.47 8.70 12.98
N PHE A 151 -10.96 8.72 11.74
CA PHE A 151 -10.28 7.55 11.19
C PHE A 151 -8.95 7.25 11.93
N LEU A 152 -8.13 8.26 12.20
CA LEU A 152 -6.87 8.03 12.93
C LEU A 152 -7.14 7.56 14.37
N GLU A 153 -8.23 8.00 14.96
CA GLU A 153 -8.67 7.51 16.28
C GLU A 153 -9.10 6.04 16.22
N VAL A 154 -9.92 5.66 15.22
CA VAL A 154 -10.32 4.26 15.00
C VAL A 154 -9.10 3.37 14.73
N HIS A 155 -8.19 3.81 13.87
CA HIS A 155 -6.95 3.09 13.55
C HIS A 155 -6.07 2.93 14.81
N ARG A 156 -5.91 3.99 15.59
CA ARG A 156 -5.19 3.97 16.88
C ARG A 156 -5.83 2.98 17.85
N ALA A 157 -7.16 3.02 18.00
CA ALA A 157 -7.90 2.15 18.90
C ALA A 157 -7.75 0.67 18.49
N ALA A 158 -7.87 0.35 17.20
CA ALA A 158 -7.69 -1.01 16.67
C ALA A 158 -6.28 -1.54 16.94
N ILE A 159 -5.25 -0.72 16.78
CA ILE A 159 -3.86 -1.09 17.09
C ILE A 159 -3.71 -1.34 18.60
N GLY A 160 -4.25 -0.46 19.44
CA GLY A 160 -4.21 -0.60 20.89
C GLY A 160 -4.86 -1.89 21.38
N ALA A 161 -6.06 -2.20 20.87
CA ALA A 161 -6.76 -3.45 21.16
C ALA A 161 -5.93 -4.67 20.71
N GLY A 162 -5.42 -4.67 19.48
CA GLY A 162 -4.60 -5.76 18.95
C GLY A 162 -3.32 -6.01 19.76
N LEU A 163 -2.67 -4.97 20.29
CA LEU A 163 -1.52 -5.10 21.18
C LEU A 163 -1.91 -5.71 22.55
N LEU A 164 -3.10 -5.42 23.04
CA LEU A 164 -3.58 -6.00 24.31
C LEU A 164 -3.97 -7.47 24.14
N ASP A 165 -4.72 -7.78 23.10
CA ASP A 165 -5.34 -9.09 22.89
C ASP A 165 -4.33 -10.16 22.44
N ASN A 166 -3.20 -9.75 21.83
CA ASN A 166 -2.24 -10.68 21.24
C ASN A 166 -0.90 -10.76 21.98
N ARG A 167 -0.85 -10.39 23.26
CA ARG A 167 0.39 -10.40 24.07
C ARG A 167 1.07 -11.77 24.11
N ASP A 168 0.29 -12.84 24.07
CA ASP A 168 0.78 -14.20 24.13
C ASP A 168 1.15 -14.80 22.77
N SER A 169 0.87 -14.07 21.67
CA SER A 169 1.19 -14.48 20.30
C SER A 169 2.27 -13.58 19.72
N SER A 170 3.54 -13.94 19.90
CA SER A 170 4.68 -13.10 19.48
C SER A 170 4.62 -12.65 18.01
N ALA A 171 4.23 -13.54 17.10
CA ALA A 171 4.15 -13.26 15.67
C ALA A 171 3.03 -12.27 15.30
N VAL A 172 1.89 -12.34 16.00
CA VAL A 172 0.78 -11.40 15.78
C VAL A 172 1.07 -10.09 16.48
N TYR A 173 1.58 -10.13 17.70
CA TYR A 173 1.99 -8.96 18.47
C TYR A 173 3.02 -8.09 17.73
N GLU A 174 4.02 -8.72 17.09
CA GLU A 174 5.01 -8.03 16.26
C GLU A 174 4.38 -7.23 15.12
N LYS A 175 3.31 -7.75 14.49
CA LYS A 175 2.58 -7.04 13.44
C LYS A 175 1.91 -5.77 13.96
N TYR A 176 1.34 -5.82 15.16
CA TYR A 176 0.74 -4.63 15.79
C TYR A 176 1.79 -3.64 16.29
N LEU A 177 2.98 -4.09 16.72
CA LEU A 177 4.10 -3.19 17.00
C LEU A 177 4.55 -2.44 15.74
N TRP A 178 4.59 -3.12 14.61
CA TRP A 178 4.88 -2.48 13.33
C TRP A 178 3.81 -1.45 12.96
N LEU A 179 2.53 -1.82 13.04
CA LEU A 179 1.40 -0.92 12.77
C LEU A 179 1.45 0.33 13.66
N ARG A 180 1.76 0.18 14.96
CA ARG A 180 1.93 1.31 15.87
C ARG A 180 3.04 2.25 15.40
N THR A 181 4.19 1.69 15.03
CA THR A 181 5.32 2.51 14.57
C THR A 181 4.99 3.22 13.26
N TYR A 182 4.34 2.54 12.32
CA TYR A 182 3.86 3.14 11.07
C TYR A 182 2.83 4.25 11.31
N HIS A 183 1.83 4.01 12.15
CA HIS A 183 0.85 5.02 12.54
C HIS A 183 1.51 6.26 13.15
N ASN A 184 2.43 6.05 14.08
CA ASN A 184 3.18 7.14 14.73
C ASN A 184 4.06 7.91 13.73
N TYR A 185 4.71 7.21 12.79
CA TYR A 185 5.45 7.84 11.70
C TYR A 185 4.55 8.78 10.89
N PHE A 186 3.39 8.28 10.47
CA PHE A 186 2.40 9.08 9.73
C PHE A 186 1.95 10.30 10.55
N CYS A 187 1.50 10.11 11.77
CA CYS A 187 1.03 11.20 12.63
C CYS A 187 2.11 12.27 12.86
N LYS A 188 3.36 11.88 13.09
CA LYS A 188 4.48 12.81 13.25
C LYS A 188 4.78 13.57 11.97
N ARG A 189 4.81 12.88 10.82
CA ARG A 189 5.09 13.48 9.51
C ARG A 189 4.08 14.55 9.12
N TYR A 190 2.80 14.30 9.40
CA TYR A 190 1.71 15.21 9.02
C TYR A 190 1.22 16.12 10.17
N GLY A 191 1.96 16.18 11.28
CA GLY A 191 1.68 17.10 12.39
C GLY A 191 0.51 16.73 13.30
N MET A 192 -0.01 15.49 13.20
CA MET A 192 -1.18 14.97 13.93
C MET A 192 -0.76 14.32 15.25
N LYS A 193 -0.07 15.08 16.10
CA LYS A 193 0.60 14.56 17.33
C LYS A 193 -0.37 14.01 18.37
N GLU A 194 -1.60 14.48 18.39
CA GLU A 194 -2.66 14.05 19.31
C GLU A 194 -3.09 12.59 19.10
N PHE A 195 -2.81 12.03 17.91
CA PHE A 195 -3.14 10.62 17.59
C PHE A 195 -1.98 9.66 17.83
N VAL A 196 -0.80 10.16 18.17
CA VAL A 196 0.38 9.29 18.44
C VAL A 196 0.09 8.34 19.58
N LEU A 197 0.39 7.05 19.38
CA LEU A 197 0.36 6.02 20.41
C LEU A 197 1.66 6.07 21.25
N ASP A 198 1.52 5.99 22.56
CA ASP A 198 2.67 5.87 23.45
C ASP A 198 3.54 4.65 23.09
N SER A 199 4.83 4.87 23.04
CA SER A 199 5.80 3.84 22.67
C SER A 199 7.03 3.92 23.57
N PRO A 200 7.55 2.78 24.06
CA PRO A 200 8.80 2.74 24.80
C PRO A 200 10.05 3.01 23.93
N GLY A 201 9.85 3.25 22.65
CA GLY A 201 10.85 3.51 21.61
C GLY A 201 10.33 3.15 20.23
N GLU A 202 10.96 3.66 19.19
CA GLU A 202 10.66 3.29 17.82
C GLU A 202 11.47 2.05 17.45
N LEU A 203 10.76 0.96 17.12
CA LEU A 203 11.39 -0.31 16.75
C LEU A 203 11.70 -0.37 15.25
N TYR A 204 11.09 0.51 14.45
CA TYR A 204 11.18 0.50 13.02
C TYR A 204 11.31 1.94 12.50
N GLU A 205 12.08 2.11 11.43
CA GLU A 205 12.29 3.39 10.77
C GLU A 205 11.62 3.37 9.38
N PHE A 206 11.11 4.53 8.97
CA PHE A 206 10.48 4.73 7.67
C PHE A 206 11.07 5.95 6.99
N PHE A 207 11.17 5.89 5.67
CA PHE A 207 11.82 6.88 4.85
C PHE A 207 10.92 7.25 3.68
N GLU A 208 11.12 8.45 3.17
CA GLU A 208 10.57 8.84 1.87
C GLU A 208 11.24 8.04 0.76
N LEU A 209 10.57 7.94 -0.39
CA LEU A 209 11.16 7.31 -1.56
C LEU A 209 12.15 8.32 -2.20
N ASP A 210 13.41 7.97 -2.20
CA ASP A 210 14.50 8.72 -2.84
C ASP A 210 14.31 8.80 -4.36
#